data_172cfe2f9265b53163dfa22fd0b12d3c
#
_entry.id   172cfe2f9265b53163dfa22fd0b12d3c
#
_cell.length_a   1.000
_cell.length_b   1.000
_cell.length_c   1.000
_cell.angle_alpha   90.00
_cell.angle_beta   90.00
_cell.angle_gamma   90.00
#
_symmetry.space_group_name_H-M   'P 1'
#
loop_
_entity.id
_entity.type
_entity.pdbx_description
1 polymer ?
#
loop_
_entity_poly.entity_id
_entity_poly.type
_entity_poly.pdbx_seq_one_letter_code
_entity_poly.pdbx_strand_id
1 'polypeptide(L)'
;HYYEHNTRPVRGLRLARMLGHITYLSDDQMGEKFGRELRNGSFSFDYDVEFEVESYLRYQGDKFAGYFDANTYLLTTKALDYYDPAFDYDGDLVAALGRAKADYLVVSFTTDWRFAPSRSREIVYALMHSDRRVSYAEIDCPAGHDSFLLDDAQYHAVLRAYIDNIEI
;
A
#
# COMPACT_ATOMS: atom_id res chain seq x y z
N HIS A 1 -18.61 -9.19 20.45
CA HIS A 1 -18.93 -9.08 19.03
C HIS A 1 -19.87 -7.91 18.79
N TYR A 2 -19.49 -6.90 18.04
CA TYR A 2 -20.30 -5.70 17.87
C TYR A 2 -21.61 -5.95 17.09
N TYR A 3 -21.70 -7.02 16.30
CA TYR A 3 -22.94 -7.44 15.65
C TYR A 3 -24.08 -7.73 16.63
N GLU A 4 -23.75 -8.35 17.78
CA GLU A 4 -24.72 -8.74 18.79
C GLU A 4 -25.35 -7.53 19.50
N HIS A 5 -24.68 -6.37 19.42
CA HIS A 5 -25.11 -5.14 20.10
C HIS A 5 -25.72 -4.13 19.15
N ASN A 6 -25.94 -4.48 17.89
CA ASN A 6 -26.44 -3.58 16.83
C ASN A 6 -25.67 -2.24 16.81
N THR A 7 -24.35 -2.30 17.05
CA THR A 7 -23.42 -1.16 17.01
C THR A 7 -22.40 -1.35 15.91
N ARG A 8 -21.75 -0.28 15.52
CA ARG A 8 -20.63 -0.32 14.56
C ARG A 8 -19.48 0.50 15.10
N PRO A 9 -18.23 0.02 15.04
CA PRO A 9 -17.05 0.75 15.49
C PRO A 9 -16.61 1.79 14.46
N VAL A 10 -17.52 2.69 14.11
CA VAL A 10 -17.34 3.72 13.05
C VAL A 10 -16.11 4.56 13.31
N ARG A 11 -15.88 4.98 14.58
CA ARG A 11 -14.72 5.82 14.93
C ARG A 11 -13.39 5.12 14.67
N GLY A 12 -13.29 3.82 15.02
CA GLY A 12 -12.09 3.03 14.78
C GLY A 12 -11.83 2.81 13.29
N LEU A 13 -12.87 2.45 12.52
CA LEU A 13 -12.77 2.28 11.07
C LEU A 13 -12.35 3.58 10.36
N ARG A 14 -12.94 4.73 10.76
CA ARG A 14 -12.54 6.04 10.24
C ARG A 14 -11.06 6.30 10.45
N LEU A 15 -10.58 6.15 11.69
CA LEU A 15 -9.18 6.40 12.04
C LEU A 15 -8.23 5.47 11.28
N ALA A 16 -8.56 4.17 11.21
CA ALA A 16 -7.77 3.20 10.47
C ALA A 16 -7.66 3.58 8.98
N ARG A 17 -8.75 4.04 8.36
CA ARG A 17 -8.72 4.50 6.96
C ARG A 17 -7.94 5.79 6.77
N MET A 18 -8.10 6.76 7.67
CA MET A 18 -7.31 8.00 7.63
C MET A 18 -5.81 7.71 7.69
N LEU A 19 -5.39 6.83 8.61
CA LEU A 19 -4.00 6.38 8.69
C LEU A 19 -3.55 5.69 7.40
N GLY A 20 -4.39 4.82 6.84
CA GLY A 20 -4.13 4.19 5.55
C GLY A 20 -3.84 5.22 4.45
N HIS A 21 -4.67 6.26 4.31
CA HIS A 21 -4.45 7.30 3.30
C HIS A 21 -3.18 8.11 3.52
N ILE A 22 -2.79 8.38 4.76
CA ILE A 22 -1.51 9.04 5.06
C ILE A 22 -0.34 8.16 4.60
N THR A 23 -0.45 6.84 4.76
CA THR A 23 0.64 5.91 4.40
C THR A 23 0.69 5.54 2.91
N TYR A 24 -0.30 5.90 2.12
CA TYR A 24 -0.32 5.60 0.68
C TYR A 24 0.42 6.65 -0.15
N LEU A 25 0.40 7.90 0.27
CA LEU A 25 1.02 9.01 -0.44
C LEU A 25 2.44 9.27 0.08
N SER A 26 3.31 9.77 -0.80
CA SER A 26 4.59 10.33 -0.39
C SER A 26 4.41 11.70 0.26
N ASP A 27 5.48 12.20 0.91
CA ASP A 27 5.51 13.56 1.45
C ASP A 27 5.31 14.60 0.34
N ASP A 28 6.04 14.45 -0.76
CA ASP A 28 5.92 15.33 -1.93
C ASP A 28 4.51 15.38 -2.47
N GLN A 29 3.86 14.23 -2.64
CA GLN A 29 2.49 14.17 -3.16
C GLN A 29 1.46 14.72 -2.16
N MET A 30 1.65 14.52 -0.87
CA MET A 30 0.81 15.15 0.15
C MET A 30 0.98 16.67 0.13
N GLY A 31 2.22 17.17 0.00
CA GLY A 31 2.54 18.57 -0.12
C GLY A 31 1.93 19.20 -1.38
N GLU A 32 2.11 18.55 -2.54
CA GLU A 32 1.54 19.02 -3.81
C GLU A 32 0.01 19.05 -3.81
N LYS A 33 -0.61 18.02 -3.24
CA LYS A 33 -2.07 17.88 -3.26
C LYS A 33 -2.79 18.79 -2.29
N PHE A 34 -2.23 19.02 -1.13
CA PHE A 34 -2.91 19.74 -0.05
C PHE A 34 -2.12 20.93 0.48
N GLY A 35 -0.78 20.82 0.58
CA GLY A 35 0.07 21.84 1.17
C GLY A 35 -0.46 22.31 2.52
N ARG A 36 -0.67 23.62 2.65
CA ARG A 36 -1.33 24.29 3.78
C ARG A 36 -2.62 24.97 3.35
N GLU A 37 -3.32 24.43 2.37
CA GLU A 37 -4.55 25.04 1.87
C GLU A 37 -5.66 25.01 2.91
N LEU A 38 -6.29 26.14 3.09
CA LEU A 38 -7.41 26.34 3.99
C LEU A 38 -8.72 26.18 3.23
N ARG A 39 -9.61 25.39 3.75
CA ARG A 39 -10.91 25.10 3.15
C ARG A 39 -11.78 26.34 2.89
N ASN A 40 -11.72 27.31 3.80
CA ASN A 40 -12.49 28.55 3.72
C ASN A 40 -11.63 29.80 3.45
N GLY A 41 -10.35 29.61 3.12
CA GLY A 41 -9.42 30.70 2.81
C GLY A 41 -8.99 31.55 4.02
N SER A 42 -9.46 31.24 5.24
CA SER A 42 -9.11 31.95 6.47
C SER A 42 -9.14 31.01 7.67
N PHE A 43 -8.34 31.32 8.68
CA PHE A 43 -8.38 30.60 9.96
C PHE A 43 -9.61 30.98 10.77
N SER A 44 -10.30 30.00 11.35
CA SER A 44 -11.37 30.18 12.31
C SER A 44 -10.87 30.14 13.77
N PHE A 45 -9.69 29.53 13.99
CA PHE A 45 -9.10 29.27 15.31
C PHE A 45 -10.01 28.48 16.24
N ASP A 46 -10.87 27.63 15.67
CA ASP A 46 -11.70 26.69 16.40
C ASP A 46 -11.20 25.24 16.26
N TYR A 47 -11.99 24.26 16.70
CA TYR A 47 -11.66 22.84 16.62
C TYR A 47 -12.33 22.12 15.45
N ASP A 48 -12.90 22.87 14.52
CA ASP A 48 -13.47 22.31 13.29
C ASP A 48 -12.41 22.09 12.22
N VAL A 49 -12.85 21.63 11.03
CA VAL A 49 -11.98 21.34 9.89
C VAL A 49 -11.57 22.63 9.22
N GLU A 50 -10.31 22.98 9.31
CA GLU A 50 -9.76 24.19 8.69
C GLU A 50 -8.99 23.89 7.39
N PHE A 51 -8.21 22.80 7.36
CA PHE A 51 -7.36 22.45 6.22
C PHE A 51 -8.02 21.46 5.26
N GLU A 52 -7.68 21.55 3.98
CA GLU A 52 -8.18 20.62 2.95
C GLU A 52 -7.78 19.18 3.23
N VAL A 53 -6.58 18.94 3.74
CA VAL A 53 -6.13 17.59 4.13
C VAL A 53 -7.01 16.97 5.22
N GLU A 54 -7.47 17.76 6.19
CA GLU A 54 -8.37 17.27 7.24
C GLU A 54 -9.73 16.85 6.65
N SER A 55 -10.27 17.70 5.77
CA SER A 55 -11.51 17.44 5.06
C SER A 55 -11.43 16.13 4.26
N TYR A 56 -10.36 16.00 3.49
CA TYR A 56 -10.08 14.81 2.70
C TYR A 56 -10.00 13.54 3.55
N LEU A 57 -9.20 13.56 4.61
CA LEU A 57 -9.03 12.38 5.48
C LEU A 57 -10.33 11.99 6.18
N ARG A 58 -11.09 12.97 6.69
CA ARG A 58 -12.40 12.71 7.31
C ARG A 58 -13.39 12.11 6.30
N TYR A 59 -13.47 12.66 5.10
CA TYR A 59 -14.32 12.12 4.03
C TYR A 59 -13.98 10.66 3.70
N GLN A 60 -12.69 10.35 3.52
CA GLN A 60 -12.26 8.98 3.22
C GLN A 60 -12.54 8.02 4.39
N GLY A 61 -12.35 8.48 5.61
CA GLY A 61 -12.69 7.72 6.81
C GLY A 61 -14.18 7.42 6.90
N ASP A 62 -15.04 8.41 6.71
CA ASP A 62 -16.49 8.27 6.76
C ASP A 62 -17.02 7.32 5.68
N LYS A 63 -16.53 7.50 4.45
CA LYS A 63 -16.88 6.65 3.32
C LYS A 63 -16.54 5.18 3.63
N PHE A 64 -15.33 4.90 4.11
CA PHE A 64 -14.88 3.56 4.46
C PHE A 64 -15.72 2.94 5.59
N ALA A 65 -15.93 3.68 6.68
CA ALA A 65 -16.74 3.22 7.80
C ALA A 65 -18.21 2.95 7.42
N GLY A 66 -18.69 3.52 6.33
CA GLY A 66 -20.03 3.32 5.82
C GLY A 66 -20.27 1.92 5.25
N TYR A 67 -19.27 1.28 4.67
CA TYR A 67 -19.43 0.00 3.97
C TYR A 67 -18.55 -1.13 4.48
N PHE A 68 -17.41 -0.84 5.11
CA PHE A 68 -16.46 -1.89 5.49
C PHE A 68 -16.78 -2.51 6.84
N ASP A 69 -16.58 -3.82 6.95
CA ASP A 69 -16.79 -4.56 8.20
C ASP A 69 -15.52 -4.57 9.06
N ALA A 70 -15.67 -4.19 10.33
CA ALA A 70 -14.53 -4.08 11.24
C ALA A 70 -13.93 -5.43 11.65
N ASN A 71 -14.74 -6.48 11.76
CA ASN A 71 -14.21 -7.82 12.05
C ASN A 71 -13.42 -8.37 10.87
N THR A 72 -13.89 -8.13 9.64
CA THR A 72 -13.14 -8.45 8.43
C THR A 72 -11.82 -7.66 8.38
N TYR A 73 -11.85 -6.37 8.73
CA TYR A 73 -10.63 -5.56 8.81
C TYR A 73 -9.61 -6.17 9.77
N LEU A 74 -10.04 -6.49 11.00
CA LEU A 74 -9.18 -7.11 12.01
C LEU A 74 -8.66 -8.49 11.58
N LEU A 75 -9.51 -9.32 10.97
CA LEU A 75 -9.13 -10.64 10.47
C LEU A 75 -8.07 -10.54 9.39
N THR A 76 -8.26 -9.64 8.42
CA THR A 76 -7.28 -9.41 7.35
C THR A 76 -5.96 -8.88 7.91
N THR A 77 -6.00 -7.95 8.86
CA THR A 77 -4.80 -7.44 9.54
C THR A 77 -4.05 -8.57 10.24
N LYS A 78 -4.78 -9.44 10.99
CA LYS A 78 -4.18 -10.59 11.64
C LYS A 78 -3.61 -11.62 10.67
N ALA A 79 -4.27 -11.87 9.56
CA ALA A 79 -3.73 -12.76 8.53
C ALA A 79 -2.40 -12.23 7.96
N LEU A 80 -2.30 -10.91 7.75
CA LEU A 80 -1.05 -10.27 7.31
C LEU A 80 0.03 -10.30 8.40
N ASP A 81 -0.33 -10.06 9.67
CA ASP A 81 0.59 -10.08 10.81
C ASP A 81 1.25 -11.46 10.99
N TYR A 82 0.51 -12.54 10.72
CA TYR A 82 0.99 -13.92 10.88
C TYR A 82 1.57 -14.52 9.61
N TYR A 83 1.42 -13.85 8.48
CA TYR A 83 1.96 -14.36 7.23
C TYR A 83 3.47 -14.17 7.17
N ASP A 84 4.18 -15.28 7.22
CA ASP A 84 5.61 -15.36 6.97
C ASP A 84 5.88 -16.53 6.03
N PRO A 85 6.23 -16.28 4.76
CA PRO A 85 6.48 -17.34 3.79
C PRO A 85 7.68 -18.23 4.16
N ALA A 86 8.59 -17.73 4.99
CA ALA A 86 9.78 -18.48 5.42
C ALA A 86 9.57 -19.27 6.72
N PHE A 87 8.41 -19.11 7.39
CA PHE A 87 8.14 -19.75 8.70
C PHE A 87 8.35 -21.27 8.69
N ASP A 88 7.81 -21.97 7.69
CA ASP A 88 7.94 -23.44 7.56
C ASP A 88 9.30 -23.88 6.99
N TYR A 89 10.23 -22.94 6.81
CA TYR A 89 11.57 -23.13 6.26
C TYR A 89 12.67 -22.60 7.19
N ASP A 90 12.44 -22.60 8.50
CA ASP A 90 13.38 -22.12 9.51
C ASP A 90 13.86 -20.65 9.26
N GLY A 91 13.01 -19.83 8.66
CA GLY A 91 13.33 -18.44 8.30
C GLY A 91 14.11 -18.30 6.98
N ASP A 92 14.33 -19.38 6.24
CA ASP A 92 15.02 -19.34 4.95
C ASP A 92 14.05 -19.00 3.79
N LEU A 93 14.05 -17.73 3.41
CA LEU A 93 13.23 -17.22 2.29
C LEU A 93 13.66 -17.82 0.94
N VAL A 94 14.94 -18.16 0.76
CA VAL A 94 15.46 -18.80 -0.46
C VAL A 94 14.83 -20.18 -0.63
N ALA A 95 14.84 -20.98 0.44
CA ALA A 95 14.22 -22.32 0.44
C ALA A 95 12.70 -22.22 0.18
N ALA A 96 12.01 -21.25 0.80
CA ALA A 96 10.59 -21.03 0.62
C ALA A 96 10.23 -20.70 -0.83
N LEU A 97 10.88 -19.68 -1.41
CA LEU A 97 10.62 -19.22 -2.77
C LEU A 97 11.15 -20.19 -3.84
N GLY A 98 12.15 -20.99 -3.52
CA GLY A 98 12.68 -22.05 -4.40
C GLY A 98 11.67 -23.10 -4.82
N ARG A 99 10.54 -23.23 -4.12
CA ARG A 99 9.43 -24.13 -4.49
C ARG A 99 8.53 -23.57 -5.59
N ALA A 100 8.58 -22.29 -5.82
CA ALA A 100 7.80 -21.66 -6.87
C ALA A 100 8.27 -22.12 -8.26
N LYS A 101 7.33 -22.18 -9.21
CA LYS A 101 7.59 -22.56 -10.61
C LYS A 101 7.31 -21.43 -11.60
N ALA A 102 6.80 -20.32 -11.11
CA ALA A 102 6.47 -19.17 -11.92
C ALA A 102 7.72 -18.36 -12.29
N ASP A 103 7.63 -17.61 -13.36
CA ASP A 103 8.51 -16.50 -13.66
C ASP A 103 7.96 -15.24 -12.97
N TYR A 104 8.87 -14.39 -12.52
CA TYR A 104 8.50 -13.24 -11.70
C TYR A 104 8.89 -11.92 -12.38
N LEU A 105 7.97 -10.96 -12.32
CA LEU A 105 8.29 -9.55 -12.42
C LEU A 105 8.01 -8.90 -11.07
N VAL A 106 9.04 -8.36 -10.44
CA VAL A 106 8.91 -7.58 -9.21
C VAL A 106 9.13 -6.12 -9.57
N VAL A 107 8.16 -5.28 -9.21
CA VAL A 107 8.25 -3.82 -9.43
C VAL A 107 8.13 -3.12 -8.09
N SER A 108 8.96 -2.11 -7.86
CA SER A 108 8.86 -1.21 -6.71
C SER A 108 8.97 0.24 -7.14
N PHE A 109 8.50 1.15 -6.31
CA PHE A 109 8.54 2.60 -6.55
C PHE A 109 9.41 3.27 -5.50
N THR A 110 10.25 4.19 -5.91
CA THR A 110 11.28 4.80 -5.04
C THR A 110 10.72 5.45 -3.79
N THR A 111 9.52 6.04 -3.88
CA THR A 111 8.86 6.76 -2.78
C THR A 111 7.83 5.94 -2.00
N ASP A 112 7.66 4.65 -2.34
CA ASP A 112 6.80 3.75 -1.57
C ASP A 112 7.47 3.37 -0.25
N TRP A 113 7.13 4.08 0.81
CA TRP A 113 7.65 3.81 2.16
C TRP A 113 6.85 2.75 2.93
N ARG A 114 5.66 2.41 2.42
CA ARG A 114 4.81 1.34 2.97
C ARG A 114 5.32 -0.05 2.58
N PHE A 115 5.65 -0.22 1.29
CA PHE A 115 6.29 -1.41 0.74
C PHE A 115 7.61 -1.00 0.10
N ALA A 116 8.55 -0.61 0.96
CA ALA A 116 9.81 -0.03 0.55
C ALA A 116 10.58 -0.92 -0.45
N PRO A 117 11.27 -0.34 -1.44
CA PRO A 117 12.05 -1.07 -2.44
C PRO A 117 13.02 -2.09 -1.84
N SER A 118 13.52 -1.86 -0.61
CA SER A 118 14.36 -2.81 0.11
C SER A 118 13.69 -4.17 0.32
N ARG A 119 12.37 -4.19 0.58
CA ARG A 119 11.60 -5.43 0.75
C ARG A 119 11.38 -6.16 -0.56
N SER A 120 11.16 -5.42 -1.64
CA SER A 120 11.10 -6.00 -2.99
C SER A 120 12.44 -6.61 -3.37
N ARG A 121 13.56 -5.96 -3.07
CA ARG A 121 14.90 -6.50 -3.31
C ARG A 121 15.20 -7.77 -2.50
N GLU A 122 14.70 -7.91 -1.27
CA GLU A 122 14.81 -9.17 -0.50
C GLU A 122 14.17 -10.33 -1.25
N ILE A 123 12.96 -10.14 -1.79
CA ILE A 123 12.26 -11.15 -2.59
C ILE A 123 13.06 -11.48 -3.85
N VAL A 124 13.56 -10.47 -4.56
CA VAL A 124 14.35 -10.64 -5.79
C VAL A 124 15.62 -11.46 -5.51
N TYR A 125 16.37 -11.11 -4.45
CA TYR A 125 17.58 -11.86 -4.06
C TYR A 125 17.26 -13.30 -3.69
N ALA A 126 16.19 -13.56 -2.97
CA ALA A 126 15.81 -14.93 -2.60
C ALA A 126 15.43 -15.75 -3.84
N LEU A 127 14.69 -15.16 -4.80
CA LEU A 127 14.36 -15.81 -6.08
C LEU A 127 15.62 -16.10 -6.91
N MET A 128 16.55 -15.15 -7.01
CA MET A 128 17.83 -15.36 -7.71
C MET A 128 18.67 -16.48 -7.09
N HIS A 129 18.78 -16.51 -5.76
CA HIS A 129 19.55 -17.54 -5.05
C HIS A 129 18.90 -18.93 -5.09
N SER A 130 17.62 -19.01 -5.41
CA SER A 130 16.90 -20.26 -5.63
C SER A 130 16.80 -20.66 -7.11
N ASP A 131 17.59 -20.03 -8.00
CA ASP A 131 17.59 -20.26 -9.44
C ASP A 131 16.20 -20.09 -10.08
N ARG A 132 15.42 -19.12 -9.59
CA ARG A 132 14.14 -18.73 -10.19
C ARG A 132 14.33 -17.57 -11.17
N ARG A 133 13.56 -17.61 -12.26
CA ARG A 133 13.55 -16.52 -13.24
C ARG A 133 12.84 -15.32 -12.62
N VAL A 134 13.56 -14.23 -12.44
CA VAL A 134 13.03 -12.99 -11.90
C VAL A 134 13.57 -11.79 -12.68
N SER A 135 12.66 -10.88 -13.02
CA SER A 135 12.97 -9.54 -13.52
C SER A 135 12.63 -8.53 -12.41
N TYR A 136 13.44 -7.50 -12.27
CA TYR A 136 13.21 -6.45 -11.28
C TYR A 136 13.29 -5.07 -11.93
N ALA A 137 12.34 -4.21 -11.59
CA ALA A 137 12.38 -2.79 -11.91
C ALA A 137 12.06 -1.95 -10.68
N GLU A 138 12.93 -0.98 -10.39
CA GLU A 138 12.68 0.08 -9.43
C GLU A 138 12.40 1.37 -10.19
N ILE A 139 11.18 1.90 -10.05
CA ILE A 139 10.67 3.01 -10.85
C ILE A 139 10.69 4.27 -9.99
N ASP A 140 11.29 5.31 -10.52
CA ASP A 140 11.29 6.61 -9.87
C ASP A 140 9.94 7.30 -10.08
N CYS A 141 9.12 7.31 -9.03
CA CYS A 141 7.79 7.90 -9.06
C CYS A 141 7.50 8.57 -7.70
N PRO A 142 7.09 9.85 -7.70
CA PRO A 142 6.88 10.60 -6.46
C PRO A 142 5.56 10.27 -5.73
N ALA A 143 4.73 9.38 -6.25
CA ALA A 143 3.35 9.18 -5.79
C ALA A 143 3.19 8.21 -4.60
N GLY A 144 4.29 7.71 -4.03
CA GLY A 144 4.23 6.78 -2.91
C GLY A 144 3.68 5.41 -3.30
N HIS A 145 2.92 4.78 -2.40
CA HIS A 145 2.34 3.47 -2.65
C HIS A 145 1.34 3.46 -3.81
N ASP A 146 0.59 4.54 -4.00
CA ASP A 146 -0.43 4.63 -5.05
C ASP A 146 0.16 4.78 -6.47
N SER A 147 1.50 4.82 -6.63
CA SER A 147 2.18 4.95 -7.93
C SER A 147 1.72 3.93 -8.96
N PHE A 148 1.45 2.69 -8.56
CA PHE A 148 0.99 1.64 -9.48
C PHE A 148 -0.42 1.86 -10.03
N LEU A 149 -1.19 2.80 -9.48
CA LEU A 149 -2.53 3.17 -9.94
C LEU A 149 -2.51 4.33 -10.95
N LEU A 150 -1.35 4.96 -11.12
CA LEU A 150 -1.20 6.12 -11.98
C LEU A 150 -0.78 5.73 -13.41
N ASP A 151 -1.03 6.63 -14.34
CA ASP A 151 -0.58 6.48 -15.74
C ASP A 151 0.90 6.88 -15.86
N ASP A 152 1.79 6.02 -15.35
CA ASP A 152 3.23 6.21 -15.44
C ASP A 152 3.79 5.47 -16.66
N ALA A 153 4.42 6.22 -17.57
CA ALA A 153 4.93 5.70 -18.83
C ALA A 153 6.03 4.65 -18.64
N GLN A 154 6.92 4.82 -17.66
CA GLN A 154 8.00 3.89 -17.38
C GLN A 154 7.45 2.57 -16.80
N TYR A 155 6.52 2.67 -15.87
CA TYR A 155 5.85 1.50 -15.31
C TYR A 155 5.13 0.68 -16.37
N HIS A 156 4.34 1.34 -17.22
CA HIS A 156 3.63 0.68 -18.31
C HIS A 156 4.58 0.07 -19.37
N ALA A 157 5.71 0.73 -19.64
CA ALA A 157 6.71 0.18 -20.55
C ALA A 157 7.35 -1.10 -19.98
N VAL A 158 7.66 -1.13 -18.68
CA VAL A 158 8.20 -2.32 -18.00
C VAL A 158 7.20 -3.48 -18.04
N LEU A 159 5.93 -3.22 -17.70
CA LEU A 159 4.88 -4.24 -17.74
C LEU A 159 4.72 -4.81 -19.16
N ARG A 160 4.64 -3.94 -20.15
CA ARG A 160 4.47 -4.34 -21.57
C ARG A 160 5.64 -5.17 -22.04
N ALA A 161 6.87 -4.70 -21.79
CA ALA A 161 8.08 -5.42 -22.18
C ALA A 161 8.16 -6.82 -21.52
N TYR A 162 7.75 -6.95 -20.27
CA TYR A 162 7.72 -8.24 -19.59
C TYR A 162 6.67 -9.18 -20.20
N ILE A 163 5.44 -8.68 -20.39
CA ILE A 163 4.33 -9.48 -20.93
C ILE A 163 4.61 -9.95 -22.37
N ASP A 164 5.16 -9.07 -23.21
CA ASP A 164 5.48 -9.38 -24.61
C ASP A 164 6.59 -10.45 -24.75
N ASN A 165 7.38 -10.66 -23.70
CA ASN A 165 8.45 -11.66 -23.67
C ASN A 165 8.09 -12.93 -22.88
N ILE A 166 6.85 -13.08 -22.43
CA ILE A 166 6.39 -14.36 -21.85
C ILE A 166 6.20 -15.37 -22.99
N GLU A 167 7.02 -16.41 -22.98
CA GLU A 167 6.81 -17.57 -23.82
C GLU A 167 5.65 -18.40 -23.24
N ILE A 168 4.55 -18.50 -24.01
CA ILE A 168 3.36 -19.29 -23.67
C ILE A 168 3.49 -20.69 -24.23
#